data_7f7e65b73727dbc68f13d454b189438f
#
_entry.id   7f7e65b73727dbc68f13d454b189438f
#
_cell.length_a   1.000
_cell.length_b   1.000
_cell.length_c   1.000
_cell.angle_alpha   90.00
_cell.angle_beta   90.00
_cell.angle_gamma   90.00
#
_symmetry.space_group_name_H-M   'P 1'
#
loop_
_entity.id
_entity.type
_entity.pdbx_description
1 polymer ?
#
loop_
_entity_poly.entity_id
_entity_poly.type
_entity_poly.pdbx_seq_one_letter_code
_entity_poly.pdbx_strand_id
1 'polypeptide(L)'
;MIIEQRLLTPNAWSRPQLKIKEFKAIVIHWTANPNANAKQNWLYFEAKKTGLGSYGSAHYIIGQDGEIIQAIPDNEIAYHCGSSQKDPASGQIYTDYARKRYG
;
A
#
# COMPACT_ATOMS: atom_id res chain seq x y z
N MET A 1 -10.21 -17.80 10.04
CA MET A 1 -10.03 -16.68 9.13
C MET A 1 -9.26 -17.15 7.90
N ILE A 2 -9.78 -16.84 6.73
CA ILE A 2 -9.17 -17.26 5.47
C ILE A 2 -8.64 -16.02 4.78
N ILE A 3 -7.35 -16.06 4.39
CA ILE A 3 -6.71 -14.99 3.62
C ILE A 3 -6.53 -15.51 2.20
N GLU A 4 -7.17 -14.85 1.22
CA GLU A 4 -6.97 -15.16 -0.18
C GLU A 4 -5.66 -14.52 -0.64
N GLN A 5 -4.72 -15.33 -1.11
CA GLN A 5 -3.49 -14.81 -1.68
C GLN A 5 -3.71 -14.51 -3.16
N ARG A 6 -3.72 -13.23 -3.49
CA ARG A 6 -3.89 -12.74 -4.86
C ARG A 6 -2.86 -11.66 -5.10
N LEU A 7 -1.64 -12.07 -5.39
CA LEU A 7 -0.53 -11.15 -5.53
C LEU A 7 -0.69 -10.28 -6.77
N LEU A 8 -0.38 -8.99 -6.62
CA LEU A 8 -0.38 -8.04 -7.72
C LEU A 8 0.66 -8.44 -8.75
N THR A 9 0.39 -8.17 -10.03
CA THR A 9 1.38 -8.32 -11.09
C THR A 9 2.56 -7.39 -10.82
N PRO A 10 3.81 -7.88 -10.86
CA PRO A 10 4.98 -7.01 -10.64
C PRO A 10 5.00 -5.84 -11.61
N ASN A 11 5.17 -4.64 -11.06
CA ASN A 11 5.23 -3.41 -11.85
C ASN A 11 5.80 -2.28 -10.97
N ALA A 12 6.27 -1.22 -11.61
CA ALA A 12 6.92 -0.12 -10.90
C ALA A 12 5.97 0.72 -10.03
N TRP A 13 4.66 0.64 -10.23
CA TRP A 13 3.69 1.55 -9.64
C TRP A 13 3.01 1.00 -8.39
N SER A 14 2.79 -0.32 -8.32
CA SER A 14 2.12 -0.94 -7.17
C SER A 14 2.89 -2.11 -6.57
N ARG A 15 3.67 -2.86 -7.35
CA ARG A 15 4.49 -3.96 -6.82
C ARG A 15 5.88 -3.95 -7.44
N PRO A 16 6.79 -3.13 -6.90
CA PRO A 16 8.15 -3.02 -7.46
C PRO A 16 9.06 -4.20 -7.16
N GLN A 17 8.64 -5.12 -6.31
CA GLN A 17 9.42 -6.27 -5.85
C GLN A 17 10.70 -5.88 -5.12
N LEU A 18 10.67 -4.76 -4.41
CA LEU A 18 11.74 -4.35 -3.52
C LEU A 18 11.55 -4.99 -2.15
N LYS A 19 12.63 -5.45 -1.54
CA LYS A 19 12.55 -6.14 -0.26
C LYS A 19 12.55 -5.17 0.91
N ILE A 20 11.77 -5.50 1.92
CA ILE A 20 11.78 -4.78 3.20
C ILE A 20 13.08 -5.15 3.94
N LYS A 21 13.78 -4.15 4.45
CA LYS A 21 15.01 -4.38 5.22
C LYS A 21 14.71 -4.89 6.62
N GLU A 22 13.65 -4.38 7.24
CA GLU A 22 13.33 -4.64 8.63
C GLU A 22 11.87 -4.33 8.88
N PHE A 23 11.19 -5.19 9.65
CA PHE A 23 9.84 -4.92 10.12
C PHE A 23 9.91 -3.99 11.32
N LYS A 24 9.27 -2.82 11.22
CA LYS A 24 9.26 -1.84 12.29
C LYS A 24 7.86 -1.59 12.84
N ALA A 25 6.84 -1.72 12.00
CA ALA A 25 5.47 -1.40 12.39
C ALA A 25 4.48 -1.98 11.39
N ILE A 26 3.22 -2.07 11.82
CA ILE A 26 2.07 -2.34 10.95
C ILE A 26 1.27 -1.04 10.86
N VAL A 27 0.92 -0.63 9.64
CA VAL A 27 0.17 0.59 9.41
C VAL A 27 -1.21 0.22 8.88
N ILE A 28 -2.24 0.75 9.53
CA ILE A 28 -3.63 0.54 9.12
C ILE A 28 -4.13 1.81 8.44
N HIS A 29 -4.66 1.64 7.23
CA HIS A 29 -5.23 2.72 6.45
C HIS A 29 -6.73 2.54 6.26
N TRP A 30 -7.44 3.64 6.17
CA TRP A 30 -8.80 3.65 5.65
C TRP A 30 -8.74 3.93 4.15
N THR A 31 -9.49 3.13 3.35
CA THR A 31 -9.45 3.25 1.89
C THR A 31 -10.13 4.51 1.35
N ALA A 32 -10.96 5.17 2.17
CA ALA A 32 -11.81 6.28 1.76
C ALA A 32 -12.77 5.89 0.61
N ASN A 33 -13.09 4.62 0.50
CA ASN A 33 -13.96 4.07 -0.55
C ASN A 33 -14.98 3.11 0.08
N PRO A 34 -15.98 3.66 0.81
CA PRO A 34 -16.83 2.86 1.69
C PRO A 34 -17.72 1.84 0.99
N ASN A 35 -17.95 1.98 -0.32
CA ASN A 35 -18.82 1.07 -1.07
C ASN A 35 -18.04 0.01 -1.84
N ALA A 36 -16.72 -0.02 -1.74
CA ALA A 36 -15.90 -0.99 -2.45
C ALA A 36 -15.59 -2.19 -1.56
N ASN A 37 -15.66 -3.39 -2.14
CA ASN A 37 -15.20 -4.60 -1.48
C ASN A 37 -13.69 -4.78 -1.66
N ALA A 38 -13.12 -5.82 -1.04
CA ALA A 38 -11.68 -6.05 -1.12
C ALA A 38 -11.20 -6.25 -2.56
N LYS A 39 -11.96 -7.01 -3.35
CA LYS A 39 -11.62 -7.28 -4.75
C LYS A 39 -11.61 -6.01 -5.59
N GLN A 40 -12.56 -5.11 -5.38
CA GLN A 40 -12.61 -3.84 -6.11
C GLN A 40 -11.39 -2.97 -5.80
N ASN A 41 -11.00 -2.90 -4.54
CA ASN A 41 -9.78 -2.19 -4.15
C ASN A 41 -8.52 -2.88 -4.70
N TRP A 42 -8.51 -4.21 -4.73
CA TRP A 42 -7.42 -4.96 -5.34
C TRP A 42 -7.29 -4.63 -6.83
N LEU A 43 -8.41 -4.61 -7.55
CA LEU A 43 -8.42 -4.27 -8.98
C LEU A 43 -7.89 -2.85 -9.23
N TYR A 44 -8.18 -1.92 -8.33
CA TYR A 44 -7.64 -0.56 -8.41
C TYR A 44 -6.10 -0.57 -8.35
N PHE A 45 -5.52 -1.32 -7.43
CA PHE A 45 -4.06 -1.43 -7.35
C PHE A 45 -3.47 -2.22 -8.53
N GLU A 46 -4.15 -3.26 -8.97
CA GLU A 46 -3.68 -4.05 -10.13
C GLU A 46 -3.68 -3.21 -11.41
N ALA A 47 -4.66 -2.34 -11.59
CA ALA A 47 -4.74 -1.47 -12.77
C ALA A 47 -3.54 -0.53 -12.88
N LYS A 48 -2.83 -0.26 -11.81
CA LYS A 48 -1.65 0.62 -11.82
C LYS A 48 -0.49 0.04 -12.62
N LYS A 49 -0.50 -1.24 -12.93
CA LYS A 49 0.53 -1.87 -13.77
C LYS A 49 0.60 -1.27 -15.17
N THR A 50 -0.46 -0.61 -15.61
CA THR A 50 -0.49 0.06 -16.92
C THR A 50 0.23 1.41 -16.91
N GLY A 51 0.68 1.87 -15.76
CA GLY A 51 1.32 3.18 -15.61
C GLY A 51 0.35 4.34 -15.53
N LEU A 52 -0.95 4.07 -15.47
CA LEU A 52 -1.95 5.12 -15.31
C LEU A 52 -2.14 5.46 -13.84
N GLY A 53 -2.04 6.74 -13.52
CA GLY A 53 -2.21 7.23 -12.16
C GLY A 53 -0.90 7.34 -11.40
N SER A 54 -0.96 7.20 -10.09
CA SER A 54 0.14 7.39 -9.18
C SER A 54 0.59 6.07 -8.55
N TYR A 55 1.71 6.09 -7.86
CA TYR A 55 2.15 4.97 -7.02
C TYR A 55 1.13 4.69 -5.93
N GLY A 56 0.94 3.43 -5.60
CA GLY A 56 0.07 3.06 -4.50
C GLY A 56 -0.15 1.57 -4.42
N SER A 57 -0.11 1.01 -3.21
CA SER A 57 -0.45 -0.37 -2.93
C SER A 57 -0.56 -0.63 -1.44
N ALA A 58 -0.98 -1.84 -1.10
CA ALA A 58 -1.07 -2.32 0.27
C ALA A 58 -0.74 -3.79 0.30
N HIS A 59 -0.22 -4.28 1.43
CA HIS A 59 0.05 -5.71 1.60
C HIS A 59 -1.24 -6.50 1.68
N TYR A 60 -2.20 -6.04 2.48
CA TYR A 60 -3.47 -6.72 2.73
C TYR A 60 -4.62 -5.74 2.53
N ILE A 61 -5.69 -6.24 1.97
CA ILE A 61 -6.92 -5.47 1.76
C ILE A 61 -8.04 -6.19 2.49
N ILE A 62 -8.72 -5.48 3.38
CA ILE A 62 -9.82 -6.03 4.17
C ILE A 62 -11.12 -5.39 3.68
N GLY A 63 -12.07 -6.24 3.31
CA GLY A 63 -13.37 -5.77 2.83
C GLY A 63 -14.41 -5.65 3.94
N GLN A 64 -15.55 -5.08 3.59
CA GLN A 64 -16.64 -4.81 4.53
C GLN A 64 -17.24 -6.08 5.13
N ASP A 65 -17.18 -7.20 4.41
CA ASP A 65 -17.70 -8.48 4.88
C ASP A 65 -16.64 -9.31 5.59
N GLY A 66 -15.49 -8.71 5.88
CA GLY A 66 -14.41 -9.40 6.56
C GLY A 66 -13.51 -10.22 5.65
N GLU A 67 -13.73 -10.18 4.33
CA GLU A 67 -12.84 -10.84 3.38
C GLU A 67 -11.47 -10.15 3.37
N ILE A 68 -10.41 -10.95 3.24
CA ILE A 68 -9.03 -10.46 3.27
C ILE A 68 -8.30 -10.97 2.04
N ILE A 69 -7.67 -10.06 1.30
CA ILE A 69 -6.83 -10.39 0.15
C ILE A 69 -5.40 -9.95 0.45
N GLN A 70 -4.44 -10.87 0.31
CA GLN A 70 -3.03 -10.51 0.34
C GLN A 70 -2.59 -10.15 -1.07
N ALA A 71 -2.19 -8.89 -1.25
CA ALA A 71 -1.82 -8.36 -2.56
C ALA A 71 -0.31 -8.30 -2.77
N ILE A 72 0.47 -8.21 -1.70
CA ILE A 72 1.94 -8.14 -1.76
C ILE A 72 2.51 -9.07 -0.68
N PRO A 73 3.58 -9.83 -1.01
CA PRO A 73 4.26 -10.64 0.00
C PRO A 73 4.76 -9.82 1.18
N ASP A 74 4.77 -10.41 2.37
CA ASP A 74 5.13 -9.71 3.60
C ASP A 74 6.55 -9.12 3.58
N ASN A 75 7.45 -9.72 2.82
CA ASN A 75 8.84 -9.27 2.76
C ASN A 75 9.12 -8.26 1.65
N GLU A 76 8.10 -7.83 0.92
CA GLU A 76 8.23 -6.81 -0.12
C GLU A 76 7.65 -5.49 0.34
N ILE A 77 8.13 -4.40 -0.27
CA ILE A 77 7.66 -3.05 -0.01
C ILE A 77 6.32 -2.81 -0.71
N ALA A 78 5.38 -2.20 0.00
CA ALA A 78 4.16 -1.63 -0.58
C ALA A 78 4.26 -0.10 -0.54
N TYR A 79 3.74 0.56 -1.57
CA TYR A 79 3.70 2.03 -1.63
C TYR A 79 2.43 2.53 -0.96
N HIS A 80 2.44 2.68 0.37
CA HIS A 80 1.23 2.96 1.13
C HIS A 80 1.26 4.29 1.90
N CYS A 81 2.38 5.00 1.92
CA CYS A 81 2.54 6.22 2.73
C CYS A 81 2.88 7.44 1.88
N GLY A 82 2.39 7.48 0.64
CA GLY A 82 2.60 8.62 -0.22
C GLY A 82 1.68 9.79 0.10
N SER A 83 2.12 11.00 -0.27
CA SER A 83 1.30 12.20 -0.14
C SER A 83 1.73 13.23 -1.18
N SER A 84 0.76 14.00 -1.65
CA SER A 84 1.04 15.16 -2.49
C SER A 84 1.35 16.41 -1.66
N GLN A 85 1.11 16.35 -0.35
CA GLN A 85 1.33 17.49 0.56
C GLN A 85 2.70 17.35 1.22
N LYS A 86 3.37 18.49 1.37
CA LYS A 86 4.67 18.56 2.02
C LYS A 86 4.58 19.45 3.25
N ASP A 87 5.40 19.13 4.25
CA ASP A 87 5.55 19.97 5.42
C ASP A 87 6.11 21.34 4.98
N PRO A 88 5.42 22.45 5.29
CA PRO A 88 5.87 23.78 4.87
C PRO A 88 7.26 24.16 5.43
N ALA A 89 7.59 23.65 6.62
CA ALA A 89 8.85 24.00 7.28
C ALA A 89 10.06 23.28 6.67
N SER A 90 9.91 22.00 6.33
CA SER A 90 11.01 21.16 5.86
C SER A 90 10.98 20.87 4.36
N GLY A 91 9.84 21.07 3.71
CA GLY A 91 9.65 20.69 2.31
C GLY A 91 9.58 19.20 2.07
N GLN A 92 9.49 18.40 3.13
CA GLN A 92 9.47 16.93 3.06
C GLN A 92 8.05 16.39 3.20
N ILE A 93 7.81 15.20 2.63
CA ILE A 93 6.53 14.51 2.76
C ILE A 93 6.37 13.94 4.18
N TYR A 94 7.45 13.43 4.75
CA TYR A 94 7.43 12.80 6.07
C TYR A 94 8.08 13.71 7.11
N THR A 95 7.62 13.59 8.36
CA THR A 95 8.24 14.27 9.49
C THR A 95 9.63 13.68 9.76
N ASP A 96 10.48 14.46 10.44
CA ASP A 96 11.81 13.97 10.86
C ASP A 96 11.68 12.72 11.72
N TYR A 97 10.71 12.69 12.63
CA TYR A 97 10.47 11.54 13.47
C TYR A 97 10.18 10.28 12.64
N ALA A 98 9.28 10.39 11.67
CA ALA A 98 8.90 9.27 10.81
C ALA A 98 10.09 8.77 9.99
N ARG A 99 10.88 9.68 9.42
CA ARG A 99 12.06 9.30 8.62
C ARG A 99 13.11 8.58 9.45
N LYS A 100 13.37 9.07 10.67
CA LYS A 100 14.39 8.47 11.54
C LYS A 100 13.97 7.11 12.07
N ARG A 101 12.67 6.94 12.37
CA ARG A 101 12.18 5.71 12.99
C ARG A 101 11.78 4.64 11.98
N TYR A 102 11.18 5.02 10.88
CA TYR A 102 10.55 4.09 9.93
C TYR A 102 11.15 4.13 8.52
N GLY A 103 12.05 5.03 8.29
CA GLY A 103 12.69 5.19 6.99
C GLY A 103 13.67 4.10 6.59
#